data_ff7303d2d6391b551507bf00e1299c78
#
_entry.id   ff7303d2d6391b551507bf00e1299c78
#
_cell.length_a   1.000
_cell.length_b   1.000
_cell.length_c   1.000
_cell.angle_alpha   90.00
_cell.angle_beta   90.00
_cell.angle_gamma   90.00
#
_symmetry.space_group_name_H-M   'P 1'
#
loop_
_entity.id
_entity.type
_entity.pdbx_description
1 polymer ?
#
loop_
_entity_poly.entity_id
_entity_poly.type
_entity_poly.pdbx_seq_one_letter_code
_entity_poly.pdbx_strand_id
1 'polypeptide(L)'
;MKELLINGLKSEIKNKILGFKQKLFKIRIGKINESILDDVTIDLYGKKVQIKTISNISILDARTLLITPWEEKNINIIYKALLKNSILYTPYKTGKVLKLKMAQLTEETRKELIKKINFILEIFKINLRKLRKKTIKKLNKINSLEKDCLKKNKIEIQNLINDCINSMKIISNRKKKEILTI
;
A
#
# COMPACT_ATOMS: atom_id res chain seq x y z
N MET A 1 -17.81 1.79 -29.84
CA MET A 1 -16.91 0.70 -29.35
C MET A 1 -15.52 1.21 -28.97
N LYS A 2 -14.88 2.08 -29.77
CA LYS A 2 -13.56 2.71 -29.46
C LYS A 2 -13.58 3.51 -28.14
N GLU A 3 -14.54 4.40 -27.95
CA GLU A 3 -14.65 5.23 -26.74
C GLU A 3 -14.85 4.41 -25.48
N LEU A 4 -15.65 3.36 -25.56
CA LEU A 4 -15.83 2.39 -24.46
C LEU A 4 -14.52 1.73 -24.05
N LEU A 5 -13.64 1.41 -25.02
CA LEU A 5 -12.34 0.78 -24.76
C LEU A 5 -11.36 1.75 -24.11
N ILE A 6 -11.33 3.02 -24.56
CA ILE A 6 -10.48 4.07 -23.97
C ILE A 6 -10.99 4.45 -22.57
N ASN A 7 -12.30 4.60 -22.38
CA ASN A 7 -12.89 4.89 -21.07
C ASN A 7 -12.67 3.73 -20.09
N GLY A 8 -12.79 2.48 -20.56
CA GLY A 8 -12.42 1.30 -19.77
C GLY A 8 -10.93 1.31 -19.35
N LEU A 9 -10.03 1.69 -20.27
CA LEU A 9 -8.61 1.85 -19.95
C LEU A 9 -8.37 2.94 -18.88
N LYS A 10 -9.03 4.10 -19.01
CA LYS A 10 -8.91 5.20 -18.04
C LYS A 10 -9.38 4.76 -16.63
N SER A 11 -10.47 4.01 -16.54
CA SER A 11 -10.95 3.47 -15.26
C SER A 11 -9.99 2.44 -14.67
N GLU A 12 -9.43 1.52 -15.48
CA GLU A 12 -8.43 0.57 -15.02
C GLU A 12 -7.14 1.27 -14.54
N ILE A 13 -6.68 2.32 -15.24
CA ILE A 13 -5.54 3.15 -14.83
C ILE A 13 -5.82 3.81 -13.47
N LYS A 14 -7.00 4.40 -13.30
CA LYS A 14 -7.40 5.05 -12.02
C LYS A 14 -7.37 4.04 -10.87
N ASN A 15 -7.88 2.84 -11.08
CA ASN A 15 -7.85 1.77 -10.08
C ASN A 15 -6.41 1.32 -9.76
N LYS A 16 -5.51 1.26 -10.77
CA LYS A 16 -4.09 0.95 -10.55
C LYS A 16 -3.39 2.04 -9.75
N ILE A 17 -3.66 3.32 -10.00
CA ILE A 17 -3.10 4.43 -9.21
C ILE A 17 -3.59 4.37 -7.76
N LEU A 18 -4.88 4.09 -7.54
CA LEU A 18 -5.45 3.90 -6.20
C LEU A 18 -4.77 2.75 -5.45
N GLY A 19 -4.65 1.59 -6.09
CA GLY A 19 -3.97 0.44 -5.50
C GLY A 19 -2.48 0.72 -5.22
N PHE A 20 -1.80 1.50 -6.07
CA PHE A 20 -0.44 1.95 -5.82
C PHE A 20 -0.35 2.87 -4.60
N LYS A 21 -1.24 3.88 -4.49
CA LYS A 21 -1.32 4.76 -3.32
C LYS A 21 -1.56 3.97 -2.04
N GLN A 22 -2.51 3.02 -2.05
CA GLN A 22 -2.80 2.16 -0.89
C GLN A 22 -1.58 1.33 -0.46
N LYS A 23 -0.83 0.73 -1.42
CA LYS A 23 0.39 -0.02 -1.11
C LYS A 23 1.49 0.88 -0.54
N LEU A 24 1.65 2.10 -1.06
CA LEU A 24 2.60 3.06 -0.51
C LEU A 24 2.15 3.59 0.87
N PHE A 25 0.85 3.74 1.08
CA PHE A 25 0.31 4.16 2.37
C PHE A 25 0.57 3.13 3.47
N LYS A 26 0.61 1.83 3.14
CA LYS A 26 1.02 0.76 4.06
C LYS A 26 2.50 0.87 4.47
N ILE A 27 3.36 1.51 3.67
CA ILE A 27 4.74 1.86 4.05
C ILE A 27 4.71 3.14 4.88
N ARG A 28 4.62 2.97 6.19
CA ARG A 28 4.47 4.10 7.11
C ARG A 28 5.80 4.55 7.66
N ILE A 29 5.91 5.87 7.86
CA ILE A 29 7.14 6.55 8.22
C ILE A 29 6.80 7.56 9.31
N GLY A 30 7.41 7.40 10.47
CA GLY A 30 7.55 8.44 11.49
C GLY A 30 6.35 8.74 12.37
N LYS A 31 5.11 8.71 11.89
CA LYS A 31 3.91 8.90 12.73
C LYS A 31 3.15 7.60 12.87
N ILE A 32 2.95 7.20 14.10
CA ILE A 32 2.16 6.02 14.43
C ILE A 32 0.68 6.31 14.17
N ASN A 33 -0.04 5.36 13.59
CA ASN A 33 -1.47 5.46 13.37
C ASN A 33 -2.10 4.10 13.70
N GLU A 34 -3.31 4.11 14.23
CA GLU A 34 -4.08 2.93 14.62
C GLU A 34 -4.23 1.89 13.51
N SER A 35 -4.25 2.32 12.24
CA SER A 35 -4.34 1.42 11.10
C SER A 35 -3.10 0.54 10.85
N ILE A 36 -2.01 0.68 11.66
CA ILE A 36 -0.91 -0.29 11.68
C ILE A 36 -1.37 -1.66 12.12
N LEU A 37 -2.42 -1.70 12.92
CA LEU A 37 -2.97 -2.91 13.51
C LEU A 37 -4.11 -3.52 12.68
N ASP A 38 -4.53 -2.91 11.56
CA ASP A 38 -5.62 -3.42 10.70
C ASP A 38 -5.32 -4.79 10.09
N ASP A 39 -4.05 -5.03 9.76
CA ASP A 39 -3.61 -6.29 9.14
C ASP A 39 -3.22 -7.34 10.21
N VAL A 40 -3.26 -7.01 11.52
CA VAL A 40 -2.89 -7.93 12.60
C VAL A 40 -4.11 -8.66 13.11
N THR A 41 -4.14 -9.96 12.85
CA THR A 41 -5.19 -10.87 13.34
C THR A 41 -4.62 -11.79 14.40
N ILE A 42 -5.45 -12.15 15.36
CA ILE A 42 -5.14 -13.12 16.42
C ILE A 42 -6.12 -14.28 16.35
N ASP A 43 -5.66 -15.46 16.73
CA ASP A 43 -6.52 -16.63 16.86
C ASP A 43 -7.10 -16.67 18.27
N LEU A 44 -8.40 -16.41 18.36
CA LEU A 44 -9.19 -16.54 19.59
C LEU A 44 -10.23 -17.63 19.40
N TYR A 45 -10.17 -18.67 20.22
CA TYR A 45 -11.13 -19.80 20.19
C TYR A 45 -11.33 -20.39 18.78
N GLY A 46 -10.22 -20.50 17.99
CA GLY A 46 -10.27 -21.05 16.63
C GLY A 46 -10.79 -20.08 15.55
N LYS A 47 -11.06 -18.82 15.90
CA LYS A 47 -11.48 -17.78 14.95
C LYS A 47 -10.41 -16.69 14.84
N LYS A 48 -10.14 -16.25 13.60
CA LYS A 48 -9.26 -15.08 13.34
C LYS A 48 -10.03 -13.80 13.62
N VAL A 49 -9.60 -13.06 14.63
CA VAL A 49 -10.22 -11.81 15.07
C VAL A 49 -9.20 -10.68 14.95
N GLN A 50 -9.63 -9.51 14.53
CA GLN A 50 -8.76 -8.32 14.46
C GLN A 50 -8.53 -7.76 15.87
N ILE A 51 -7.33 -7.24 16.14
CA ILE A 51 -6.99 -6.65 17.46
C ILE A 51 -7.94 -5.52 17.84
N LYS A 52 -8.41 -4.74 16.87
CA LYS A 52 -9.33 -3.61 17.10
C LYS A 52 -10.68 -4.02 17.71
N THR A 53 -11.14 -5.23 17.45
CA THR A 53 -12.43 -5.72 18.01
C THR A 53 -12.36 -6.12 19.47
N ILE A 54 -11.16 -6.44 19.96
CA ILE A 54 -10.95 -6.95 21.33
C ILE A 54 -10.15 -6.01 22.22
N SER A 55 -9.75 -4.85 21.70
CA SER A 55 -8.96 -3.86 22.44
C SER A 55 -9.31 -2.44 22.00
N ASN A 56 -9.20 -1.52 22.94
CA ASN A 56 -9.20 -0.09 22.65
C ASN A 56 -7.78 0.34 22.26
N ILE A 57 -7.63 1.09 21.16
CA ILE A 57 -6.35 1.56 20.65
C ILE A 57 -6.37 3.08 20.76
N SER A 58 -5.37 3.65 21.43
CA SER A 58 -5.19 5.09 21.54
C SER A 58 -3.76 5.49 21.23
N ILE A 59 -3.57 6.71 20.74
CA ILE A 59 -2.26 7.28 20.46
C ILE A 59 -1.77 7.98 21.74
N LEU A 60 -0.69 7.47 22.34
CA LEU A 60 -0.07 8.08 23.50
C LEU A 60 0.87 9.23 23.08
N ASP A 61 1.74 8.96 22.10
CA ASP A 61 2.72 9.89 21.56
C ASP A 61 2.82 9.74 20.03
N ALA A 62 3.57 10.64 19.38
CA ALA A 62 3.83 10.56 17.93
C ALA A 62 4.40 9.19 17.48
N ARG A 63 5.00 8.41 18.40
CA ARG A 63 5.67 7.13 18.14
C ARG A 63 5.19 5.98 19.03
N THR A 64 4.19 6.19 19.88
CA THR A 64 3.72 5.19 20.85
C THR A 64 2.22 5.02 20.74
N LEU A 65 1.76 3.79 20.47
CA LEU A 65 0.36 3.39 20.62
C LEU A 65 0.17 2.69 21.95
N LEU A 66 -0.96 2.94 22.56
CA LEU A 66 -1.47 2.24 23.72
C LEU A 66 -2.58 1.31 23.27
N ILE A 67 -2.47 0.03 23.62
CA ILE A 67 -3.46 -0.99 23.35
C ILE A 67 -3.98 -1.48 24.70
N THR A 68 -5.26 -1.24 24.95
CA THR A 68 -5.94 -1.66 26.18
C THR A 68 -6.93 -2.77 25.81
N PRO A 69 -6.61 -4.04 26.06
CA PRO A 69 -7.54 -5.14 25.82
C PRO A 69 -8.76 -5.05 26.73
N TRP A 70 -9.92 -5.43 26.22
CA TRP A 70 -11.16 -5.52 27.03
C TRP A 70 -11.06 -6.59 28.13
N GLU A 71 -10.35 -7.69 27.83
CA GLU A 71 -10.10 -8.78 28.75
C GLU A 71 -8.60 -8.93 29.02
N GLU A 72 -8.20 -8.97 30.28
CA GLU A 72 -6.80 -9.13 30.68
C GLU A 72 -6.18 -10.45 30.17
N LYS A 73 -6.98 -11.51 30.06
CA LYS A 73 -6.53 -12.81 29.54
C LYS A 73 -5.95 -12.74 28.14
N ASN A 74 -6.42 -11.79 27.33
CA ASN A 74 -6.03 -11.65 25.93
C ASN A 74 -4.69 -10.91 25.74
N ILE A 75 -4.15 -10.27 26.79
CA ILE A 75 -2.89 -9.51 26.73
C ILE A 75 -1.75 -10.34 26.16
N ASN A 76 -1.56 -11.56 26.65
CA ASN A 76 -0.44 -12.41 26.24
C ASN A 76 -0.60 -12.89 24.79
N ILE A 77 -1.83 -13.13 24.35
CA ILE A 77 -2.14 -13.56 22.98
C ILE A 77 -1.87 -12.41 22.02
N ILE A 78 -2.34 -11.21 22.34
CA ILE A 78 -2.11 -9.99 21.56
C ILE A 78 -0.61 -9.69 21.50
N TYR A 79 0.12 -9.78 22.61
CA TYR A 79 1.56 -9.55 22.67
C TYR A 79 2.33 -10.51 21.74
N LYS A 80 2.01 -11.81 21.76
CA LYS A 80 2.63 -12.81 20.88
C LYS A 80 2.33 -12.54 19.39
N ALA A 81 1.09 -12.14 19.07
CA ALA A 81 0.71 -11.80 17.70
C ALA A 81 1.43 -10.53 17.20
N LEU A 82 1.58 -9.54 18.07
CA LEU A 82 2.33 -8.33 17.76
C LEU A 82 3.81 -8.63 17.51
N LEU A 83 4.42 -9.52 18.28
CA LEU A 83 5.83 -9.94 18.07
C LEU A 83 6.03 -10.61 16.71
N LYS A 84 5.10 -11.47 16.27
CA LYS A 84 5.21 -12.15 14.97
C LYS A 84 5.15 -11.19 13.78
N ASN A 85 4.44 -10.08 13.93
CA ASN A 85 4.22 -9.12 12.85
C ASN A 85 5.12 -7.86 12.95
N SER A 86 6.04 -7.82 13.94
CA SER A 86 6.80 -6.62 14.27
C SER A 86 8.12 -6.51 13.52
N ILE A 87 8.12 -5.84 12.38
CA ILE A 87 9.36 -5.35 11.74
C ILE A 87 9.61 -3.88 12.10
N LEU A 88 8.54 -3.12 12.43
CA LEU A 88 8.60 -1.67 12.57
C LEU A 88 8.32 -1.16 14.00
N TYR A 89 7.93 -2.04 14.92
CA TYR A 89 7.55 -1.65 16.27
C TYR A 89 7.93 -2.71 17.29
N THR A 90 8.18 -2.28 18.51
CA THR A 90 8.46 -3.15 19.64
C THR A 90 7.32 -3.08 20.64
N PRO A 91 6.61 -4.20 20.92
CA PRO A 91 5.59 -4.20 21.94
C PRO A 91 6.22 -4.30 23.34
N TYR A 92 5.71 -3.52 24.29
CA TYR A 92 6.05 -3.56 25.70
C TYR A 92 4.80 -3.80 26.54
N LYS A 93 4.88 -4.72 27.48
CA LYS A 93 3.80 -4.96 28.43
C LYS A 93 4.00 -4.08 29.66
N THR A 94 3.01 -3.26 30.01
CA THR A 94 3.00 -2.40 31.19
C THR A 94 1.70 -2.65 31.95
N GLY A 95 1.73 -3.54 32.95
CA GLY A 95 0.52 -3.92 33.71
C GLY A 95 -0.57 -4.51 32.79
N LYS A 96 -1.73 -3.87 32.78
CA LYS A 96 -2.93 -4.29 32.02
C LYS A 96 -2.98 -3.75 30.57
N VAL A 97 -1.95 -3.00 30.14
CA VAL A 97 -1.89 -2.36 28.83
C VAL A 97 -0.63 -2.76 28.08
N LEU A 98 -0.72 -2.75 26.73
CA LEU A 98 0.41 -2.94 25.85
C LEU A 98 0.78 -1.60 25.22
N LYS A 99 2.04 -1.23 25.32
CA LYS A 99 2.62 -0.08 24.63
C LYS A 99 3.36 -0.55 23.40
N LEU A 100 3.02 0.00 22.27
CA LEU A 100 3.65 -0.30 21.00
C LEU A 100 4.53 0.89 20.60
N LYS A 101 5.83 0.76 20.74
CA LYS A 101 6.78 1.81 20.41
C LYS A 101 7.38 1.58 19.03
N MET A 102 7.27 2.56 18.15
CA MET A 102 7.98 2.51 16.86
C MET A 102 9.48 2.70 17.08
N ALA A 103 10.26 1.81 16.47
CA ALA A 103 11.72 1.97 16.42
C ALA A 103 12.09 3.26 15.68
N GLN A 104 13.19 3.89 16.09
CA GLN A 104 13.76 4.98 15.30
C GLN A 104 14.25 4.40 13.97
N LEU A 105 13.94 5.11 12.88
CA LEU A 105 14.41 4.73 11.55
C LEU A 105 15.92 4.97 11.49
N THR A 106 16.70 3.90 11.56
CA THR A 106 18.14 3.95 11.27
C THR A 106 18.35 4.25 9.78
N GLU A 107 19.53 4.69 9.39
CA GLU A 107 19.87 4.88 7.96
C GLU A 107 19.68 3.62 7.15
N GLU A 108 19.99 2.46 7.72
CA GLU A 108 19.83 1.16 7.07
C GLU A 108 18.36 0.86 6.79
N THR A 109 17.48 1.02 7.79
CA THR A 109 16.03 0.81 7.62
C THR A 109 15.42 1.80 6.62
N ARG A 110 15.90 3.04 6.58
CA ARG A 110 15.49 4.02 5.56
C ARG A 110 15.86 3.55 4.15
N LYS A 111 17.10 3.08 3.95
CA LYS A 111 17.56 2.54 2.67
C LYS A 111 16.73 1.32 2.23
N GLU A 112 16.40 0.43 3.15
CA GLU A 112 15.53 -0.73 2.87
C GLU A 112 14.11 -0.31 2.48
N LEU A 113 13.52 0.68 3.15
CA LEU A 113 12.21 1.20 2.81
C LEU A 113 12.20 1.84 1.41
N ILE A 114 13.27 2.57 1.06
CA ILE A 114 13.43 3.14 -0.29
C ILE A 114 13.52 2.02 -1.34
N LYS A 115 14.28 0.94 -1.06
CA LYS A 115 14.33 -0.24 -1.96
C LYS A 115 12.94 -0.86 -2.13
N LYS A 116 12.16 -1.03 -1.06
CA LYS A 116 10.78 -1.53 -1.12
C LYS A 116 9.87 -0.63 -1.96
N ILE A 117 9.97 0.70 -1.83
CA ILE A 117 9.19 1.64 -2.66
C ILE A 117 9.54 1.48 -4.14
N ASN A 118 10.84 1.39 -4.47
CA ASN A 118 11.29 1.17 -5.84
C ASN A 118 10.75 -0.15 -6.41
N PHE A 119 10.81 -1.22 -5.64
CA PHE A 119 10.29 -2.54 -6.03
C PHE A 119 8.79 -2.49 -6.33
N ILE A 120 8.01 -1.85 -5.46
CA ILE A 120 6.57 -1.67 -5.68
C ILE A 120 6.33 -0.87 -6.98
N LEU A 121 7.07 0.22 -7.21
CA LEU A 121 6.94 1.03 -8.42
C LEU A 121 7.21 0.19 -9.68
N GLU A 122 8.25 -0.65 -9.69
CA GLU A 122 8.55 -1.52 -10.83
C GLU A 122 7.46 -2.56 -11.08
N ILE A 123 6.90 -3.18 -10.05
CA ILE A 123 5.76 -4.11 -10.19
C ILE A 123 4.58 -3.41 -10.89
N PHE A 124 4.26 -2.19 -10.47
CA PHE A 124 3.16 -1.44 -11.08
C PHE A 124 3.46 -1.02 -12.52
N LYS A 125 4.69 -0.65 -12.86
CA LYS A 125 5.12 -0.40 -14.24
C LYS A 125 4.96 -1.66 -15.11
N ILE A 126 5.33 -2.83 -14.61
CA ILE A 126 5.13 -4.11 -15.32
C ILE A 126 3.64 -4.36 -15.57
N ASN A 127 2.79 -4.12 -14.57
CA ASN A 127 1.35 -4.28 -14.71
C ASN A 127 0.75 -3.31 -15.75
N LEU A 128 1.23 -2.06 -15.80
CA LEU A 128 0.82 -1.08 -16.82
C LEU A 128 1.27 -1.50 -18.23
N ARG A 129 2.48 -2.04 -18.37
CA ARG A 129 2.95 -2.60 -19.65
C ARG A 129 2.07 -3.77 -20.11
N LYS A 130 1.67 -4.67 -19.18
CA LYS A 130 0.74 -5.77 -19.48
C LYS A 130 -0.64 -5.23 -19.91
N LEU A 131 -1.14 -4.22 -19.19
CA LEU A 131 -2.41 -3.55 -19.51
C LEU A 131 -2.37 -2.93 -20.91
N ARG A 132 -1.31 -2.18 -21.24
CA ARG A 132 -1.10 -1.63 -22.58
C ARG A 132 -1.16 -2.71 -23.67
N LYS A 133 -0.39 -3.81 -23.51
CA LYS A 133 -0.38 -4.93 -24.46
C LYS A 133 -1.79 -5.52 -24.65
N LYS A 134 -2.54 -5.69 -23.55
CA LYS A 134 -3.92 -6.22 -23.58
C LYS A 134 -4.86 -5.27 -24.35
N THR A 135 -4.76 -3.96 -24.09
CA THR A 135 -5.61 -2.95 -24.75
C THR A 135 -5.30 -2.83 -26.23
N ILE A 136 -4.01 -2.84 -26.63
CA ILE A 136 -3.60 -2.82 -28.04
C ILE A 136 -4.08 -4.10 -28.78
N LYS A 137 -3.99 -5.28 -28.14
CA LYS A 137 -4.54 -6.51 -28.72
C LYS A 137 -6.06 -6.42 -28.94
N LYS A 138 -6.80 -5.85 -27.99
CA LYS A 138 -8.25 -5.61 -28.15
C LYS A 138 -8.54 -4.62 -29.29
N LEU A 139 -7.76 -3.54 -29.38
CA LEU A 139 -7.90 -2.53 -30.42
C LEU A 139 -7.68 -3.14 -31.82
N ASN A 140 -6.64 -3.97 -32.00
CA ASN A 140 -6.32 -4.60 -33.27
C ASN A 140 -7.37 -5.64 -33.71
N LYS A 141 -8.18 -6.18 -32.79
CA LYS A 141 -9.29 -7.09 -33.13
C LYS A 141 -10.53 -6.39 -33.69
N ILE A 142 -10.57 -5.05 -33.58
CA ILE A 142 -11.67 -4.26 -34.15
C ILE A 142 -11.34 -4.01 -35.62
N ASN A 143 -11.78 -4.94 -36.50
CA ASN A 143 -11.46 -4.96 -37.94
C ASN A 143 -12.02 -3.77 -38.74
N SER A 144 -12.81 -2.88 -38.14
CA SER A 144 -13.49 -1.75 -38.81
C SER A 144 -12.71 -0.45 -38.78
N LEU A 145 -11.45 -0.44 -38.27
CA LEU A 145 -10.69 0.81 -38.11
C LEU A 145 -9.67 0.96 -39.25
N GLU A 146 -9.69 2.13 -39.90
CA GLU A 146 -8.66 2.54 -40.85
C GLU A 146 -7.27 2.54 -40.20
N LYS A 147 -6.22 2.26 -40.98
CA LYS A 147 -4.82 2.15 -40.50
C LYS A 147 -4.35 3.39 -39.75
N ASP A 148 -4.76 4.58 -40.19
CA ASP A 148 -4.35 5.83 -39.54
C ASP A 148 -5.08 6.09 -38.23
N CYS A 149 -6.35 5.68 -38.14
CA CYS A 149 -7.09 5.72 -36.91
C CYS A 149 -6.49 4.77 -35.84
N LEU A 150 -6.02 3.58 -36.26
CA LEU A 150 -5.31 2.66 -35.39
C LEU A 150 -4.00 3.24 -34.86
N LYS A 151 -3.22 3.93 -35.69
CA LYS A 151 -1.98 4.59 -35.28
C LYS A 151 -2.25 5.68 -34.23
N LYS A 152 -3.21 6.58 -34.49
CA LYS A 152 -3.62 7.65 -33.55
C LYS A 152 -4.03 7.07 -32.19
N ASN A 153 -4.84 6.01 -32.18
CA ASN A 153 -5.30 5.35 -30.96
C ASN A 153 -4.17 4.68 -30.16
N LYS A 154 -3.19 4.05 -30.85
CA LYS A 154 -2.00 3.50 -30.19
C LYS A 154 -1.17 4.56 -29.51
N ILE A 155 -1.03 5.73 -30.13
CA ILE A 155 -0.32 6.89 -29.54
C ILE A 155 -1.08 7.41 -28.32
N GLU A 156 -2.42 7.55 -28.41
CA GLU A 156 -3.25 7.99 -27.27
C GLU A 156 -3.13 7.02 -26.07
N ILE A 157 -3.21 5.71 -26.31
CA ILE A 157 -3.01 4.69 -25.29
C ILE A 157 -1.60 4.82 -24.66
N GLN A 158 -0.57 5.02 -25.49
CA GLN A 158 0.80 5.17 -25.01
C GLN A 158 0.94 6.41 -24.11
N ASN A 159 0.36 7.55 -24.50
CA ASN A 159 0.38 8.78 -23.73
C ASN A 159 -0.31 8.60 -22.36
N LEU A 160 -1.51 8.01 -22.33
CA LEU A 160 -2.21 7.72 -21.08
C LEU A 160 -1.39 6.85 -20.12
N ILE A 161 -0.67 5.86 -20.65
CA ILE A 161 0.19 5.00 -19.83
C ILE A 161 1.43 5.77 -19.33
N ASN A 162 2.03 6.61 -20.16
CA ASN A 162 3.19 7.45 -19.78
C ASN A 162 2.79 8.43 -18.68
N ASP A 163 1.66 9.10 -18.79
CA ASP A 163 1.15 10.04 -17.79
C ASP A 163 0.89 9.32 -16.45
N CYS A 164 0.34 8.12 -16.51
CA CYS A 164 0.16 7.28 -15.32
C CYS A 164 1.50 6.94 -14.65
N ILE A 165 2.51 6.51 -15.43
CA ILE A 165 3.84 6.20 -14.91
C ILE A 165 4.48 7.44 -14.27
N ASN A 166 4.36 8.61 -14.92
CA ASN A 166 4.89 9.87 -14.39
C ASN A 166 4.20 10.26 -13.07
N SER A 167 2.89 10.13 -13.00
CA SER A 167 2.14 10.36 -11.75
C SER A 167 2.59 9.42 -10.63
N MET A 168 2.80 8.13 -10.92
CA MET A 168 3.33 7.17 -9.94
C MET A 168 4.76 7.50 -9.49
N LYS A 169 5.63 7.97 -10.40
CA LYS A 169 6.99 8.43 -10.06
C LYS A 169 6.96 9.62 -9.11
N ILE A 170 6.09 10.61 -9.38
CA ILE A 170 5.93 11.81 -8.51
C ILE A 170 5.51 11.38 -7.11
N ILE A 171 4.49 10.51 -6.99
CA ILE A 171 4.00 10.00 -5.71
C ILE A 171 5.11 9.23 -4.98
N SER A 172 5.84 8.37 -5.69
CA SER A 172 6.97 7.61 -5.14
C SER A 172 8.07 8.52 -4.61
N ASN A 173 8.46 9.55 -5.39
CA ASN A 173 9.51 10.49 -5.00
C ASN A 173 9.10 11.34 -3.80
N ARG A 174 7.83 11.77 -3.72
CA ARG A 174 7.30 12.44 -2.52
C ARG A 174 7.45 11.55 -1.29
N LYS A 175 7.07 10.26 -1.41
CA LYS A 175 7.18 9.31 -0.31
C LYS A 175 8.62 9.05 0.12
N LYS A 176 9.58 8.98 -0.84
CA LYS A 176 11.01 8.87 -0.51
C LYS A 176 11.55 10.09 0.22
N LYS A 177 11.13 11.29 -0.20
CA LYS A 177 11.51 12.52 0.52
C LYS A 177 11.00 12.50 1.96
N GLU A 178 9.75 12.08 2.20
CA GLU A 178 9.21 11.91 3.55
C GLU A 178 10.07 10.96 4.41
N ILE A 179 10.63 9.87 3.84
CA ILE A 179 11.52 8.94 4.57
C ILE A 179 12.84 9.61 4.95
N LEU A 180 13.37 10.46 4.10
CA LEU A 180 14.67 11.09 4.31
C LEU A 180 14.60 12.28 5.27
N THR A 181 13.45 12.96 5.37
CA THR A 181 13.26 14.17 6.19
C THR A 181 12.87 13.90 7.66
N ILE A 182 12.63 12.62 8.02
CA ILE A 182 12.36 12.18 9.40
C ILE A 182 13.62 11.58 10.02
#